data_48d86fdcc0d79f3329642a2480146ae2
#
_entry.id   48d86fdcc0d79f3329642a2480146ae2
#
_cell.length_a   1.000
_cell.length_b   1.000
_cell.length_c   1.000
_cell.angle_alpha   90.00
_cell.angle_beta   90.00
_cell.angle_gamma   90.00
#
_symmetry.space_group_name_H-M   'P 1'
#
loop_
_entity.id
_entity.type
_entity.pdbx_description
1 polymer ?
#
loop_
_entity_poly.entity_id
_entity_poly.type
_entity_poly.pdbx_seq_one_letter_code
_entity_poly.pdbx_strand_id
1 'polypeptide(L)'
;LTFDRPWEGNLSVALGLLKHDDRYLLYYRGTSLPEYLRPSGLRTGEVLVPEHPGVFCYLESSDGIRWSRPSLGLHDFQGSQDNNIILDLEGGLGHPLLDPNPDVDSSERYKATTYQRLSESSHGLFLWVSGDGIHWRKWRQEPLFTSPLPNAFDGNQNPVFWWKPEGQYVCFFRYMLQG
;
A
#
# COMPACT_ATOMS: atom_id res chain seq x y z
N LEU A 1 19.57 -1.93 -4.41
CA LEU A 1 18.60 -2.07 -3.30
C LEU A 1 18.41 -3.55 -3.00
N THR A 2 18.56 -3.96 -1.75
CA THR A 2 18.31 -5.32 -1.27
C THR A 2 17.26 -5.24 -0.16
N PHE A 3 16.26 -6.12 -0.19
CA PHE A 3 15.27 -6.27 0.86
C PHE A 3 15.75 -7.38 1.80
N ASP A 4 16.37 -7.01 2.91
CA ASP A 4 17.07 -7.92 3.82
C ASP A 4 16.71 -7.72 5.31
N ARG A 5 15.73 -6.88 5.59
CA ARG A 5 15.28 -6.64 6.95
C ARG A 5 14.22 -7.64 7.39
N PRO A 6 14.11 -7.97 8.67
CA PRO A 6 13.15 -8.95 9.17
C PRO A 6 11.70 -8.65 8.75
N TRP A 7 11.29 -7.39 8.75
CA TRP A 7 9.95 -6.96 8.36
C TRP A 7 9.72 -6.96 6.84
N GLU A 8 10.77 -6.98 6.04
CA GLU A 8 10.67 -7.08 4.58
C GLU A 8 10.38 -8.52 4.14
N GLY A 9 10.84 -9.49 4.93
CA GLY A 9 10.62 -10.92 4.67
C GLY A 9 11.23 -11.41 3.37
N ASN A 10 10.65 -12.47 2.83
CA ASN A 10 11.12 -13.10 1.60
C ASN A 10 10.25 -12.77 0.37
N LEU A 11 9.22 -11.95 0.55
CA LEU A 11 8.35 -11.46 -0.52
C LEU A 11 8.10 -9.97 -0.34
N SER A 12 8.92 -9.15 -1.01
CA SER A 12 8.72 -7.71 -1.07
C SER A 12 8.12 -7.31 -2.41
N VAL A 13 7.08 -6.48 -2.37
CA VAL A 13 6.36 -6.03 -3.57
C VAL A 13 6.34 -4.51 -3.61
N ALA A 14 6.92 -3.92 -4.65
CA ALA A 14 6.84 -2.49 -4.89
C ALA A 14 5.39 -2.09 -5.22
N LEU A 15 4.91 -1.03 -4.58
CA LEU A 15 3.53 -0.54 -4.71
C LEU A 15 3.46 0.82 -5.42
N GLY A 16 4.48 1.63 -5.27
CA GLY A 16 4.54 2.92 -5.92
C GLY A 16 5.89 3.58 -5.80
N LEU A 17 6.28 4.27 -6.85
CA LEU A 17 7.46 5.11 -6.90
C LEU A 17 7.02 6.52 -7.27
N LEU A 18 7.29 7.47 -6.38
CA LEU A 18 6.97 8.88 -6.58
C LEU A 18 8.24 9.71 -6.68
N LYS A 19 8.18 10.78 -7.46
CA LYS A 19 9.14 11.86 -7.39
C LYS A 19 8.45 13.10 -6.82
N HIS A 20 8.99 13.63 -5.73
CA HIS A 20 8.53 14.87 -5.13
C HIS A 20 9.73 15.75 -4.83
N ASP A 21 9.79 16.89 -5.52
CA ASP A 21 10.94 17.78 -5.56
C ASP A 21 12.22 17.01 -5.95
N ASP A 22 13.26 17.09 -5.14
CA ASP A 22 14.55 16.41 -5.36
C ASP A 22 14.64 15.03 -4.70
N ARG A 23 13.51 14.43 -4.32
CA ARG A 23 13.47 13.13 -3.67
C ARG A 23 12.62 12.13 -4.46
N TYR A 24 13.07 10.88 -4.44
CA TYR A 24 12.31 9.71 -4.87
C TYR A 24 11.82 8.97 -3.62
N LEU A 25 10.56 8.59 -3.63
CA LEU A 25 9.85 7.91 -2.54
C LEU A 25 9.37 6.56 -3.05
N LEU A 26 9.88 5.47 -2.47
CA LEU A 26 9.45 4.12 -2.84
C LEU A 26 8.61 3.52 -1.72
N TYR A 27 7.41 3.11 -2.08
CA TYR A 27 6.47 2.40 -1.22
C TYR A 27 6.44 0.93 -1.59
N TYR A 28 6.53 0.07 -0.60
CA TYR A 28 6.54 -1.36 -0.82
C TYR A 28 5.90 -2.12 0.33
N ARG A 29 5.44 -3.30 0.05
CA ARG A 29 4.96 -4.24 1.06
C ARG A 29 6.03 -5.28 1.33
N GLY A 30 6.37 -5.49 2.60
CA GLY A 30 7.16 -6.61 3.08
C GLY A 30 6.25 -7.68 3.67
N THR A 31 6.48 -8.93 3.35
CA THR A 31 5.80 -10.08 3.94
C THR A 31 6.70 -11.30 3.90
N SER A 32 6.52 -12.23 4.84
CA SER A 32 7.27 -13.48 4.87
C SER A 32 6.34 -14.66 4.59
N LEU A 33 6.65 -15.39 3.52
CA LEU A 33 6.00 -16.64 3.22
C LEU A 33 6.75 -17.79 3.90
N PRO A 34 6.05 -18.86 4.33
CA PRO A 34 6.68 -20.05 4.88
C PRO A 34 7.73 -20.64 3.94
N GLU A 35 8.84 -21.11 4.49
CA GLU A 35 10.00 -21.57 3.72
C GLU A 35 9.70 -22.76 2.80
N TYR A 36 8.79 -23.64 3.21
CA TYR A 36 8.39 -24.80 2.40
C TYR A 36 7.68 -24.44 1.09
N LEU A 37 7.25 -23.19 0.93
CA LEU A 37 6.61 -22.73 -0.31
C LEU A 37 7.59 -22.12 -1.32
N ARG A 38 8.82 -21.87 -0.90
CA ARG A 38 9.84 -21.19 -1.75
C ARG A 38 10.26 -22.00 -2.98
N PRO A 39 10.49 -23.32 -2.92
CA PRO A 39 11.03 -24.06 -4.08
C PRO A 39 9.97 -24.54 -5.04
N SER A 40 8.75 -24.79 -4.60
CA SER A 40 7.73 -25.51 -5.37
C SER A 40 6.68 -24.64 -6.03
N GLY A 41 6.72 -23.33 -5.78
CA GLY A 41 5.65 -22.43 -6.21
C GLY A 41 4.34 -22.68 -5.44
N LEU A 42 3.38 -21.82 -5.70
CA LEU A 42 2.03 -21.92 -5.15
C LEU A 42 1.30 -23.12 -5.76
N ARG A 43 0.85 -24.04 -4.94
CA ARG A 43 -0.12 -25.03 -5.39
C ARG A 43 -1.50 -24.40 -5.43
N THR A 44 -2.21 -24.61 -6.53
CA THR A 44 -3.58 -24.11 -6.69
C THR A 44 -4.47 -24.61 -5.56
N GLY A 45 -5.06 -23.69 -4.78
CA GLY A 45 -5.97 -24.01 -3.68
C GLY A 45 -5.36 -24.01 -2.27
N GLU A 46 -4.05 -23.80 -2.12
CA GLU A 46 -3.46 -23.63 -0.79
C GLU A 46 -3.63 -22.18 -0.31
N VAL A 47 -4.16 -22.02 0.90
CA VAL A 47 -4.21 -20.71 1.59
C VAL A 47 -2.83 -20.46 2.19
N LEU A 48 -2.15 -19.43 1.69
CA LEU A 48 -0.88 -18.99 2.25
C LEU A 48 -1.13 -18.23 3.53
N VAL A 49 -0.60 -18.75 4.62
CA VAL A 49 -0.53 -18.01 5.90
C VAL A 49 0.88 -17.43 6.00
N PRO A 50 1.04 -16.11 5.92
CA PRO A 50 2.34 -15.49 6.11
C PRO A 50 2.90 -15.75 7.50
N GLU A 51 4.24 -15.86 7.65
CA GLU A 51 4.91 -15.95 8.94
C GLU A 51 4.76 -14.66 9.76
N HIS A 52 4.59 -13.52 9.08
CA HIS A 52 4.15 -12.27 9.67
C HIS A 52 3.18 -11.54 8.72
N PRO A 53 2.26 -10.71 9.26
CA PRO A 53 1.38 -9.87 8.46
C PRO A 53 2.16 -9.00 7.48
N GLY A 54 1.54 -8.66 6.36
CA GLY A 54 2.12 -7.72 5.42
C GLY A 54 2.22 -6.33 6.04
N VAL A 55 3.41 -5.73 6.02
CA VAL A 55 3.65 -4.37 6.48
C VAL A 55 4.00 -3.45 5.32
N PHE A 56 3.63 -2.17 5.43
CA PHE A 56 3.94 -1.15 4.43
C PHE A 56 5.12 -0.34 4.85
N CYS A 57 6.07 -0.26 3.94
CA CYS A 57 7.37 0.33 4.18
C CYS A 57 7.65 1.46 3.21
N TYR A 58 8.55 2.32 3.60
CA TYR A 58 8.96 3.52 2.89
C TYR A 58 10.47 3.57 2.72
N LEU A 59 10.93 3.91 1.54
CA LEU A 59 12.33 4.24 1.26
C LEU A 59 12.40 5.59 0.57
N GLU A 60 13.52 6.26 0.73
CA GLU A 60 13.80 7.51 0.06
C GLU A 60 15.17 7.51 -0.63
N SER A 61 15.28 8.31 -1.68
CA SER A 61 16.51 8.49 -2.45
C SER A 61 16.57 9.90 -3.03
N SER A 62 17.76 10.46 -3.13
CA SER A 62 18.02 11.72 -3.86
C SER A 62 18.37 11.49 -5.33
N ASP A 63 18.78 10.30 -5.72
CA ASP A 63 19.26 10.00 -7.08
C ASP A 63 18.47 8.88 -7.79
N GLY A 64 17.53 8.22 -7.08
CA GLY A 64 16.75 7.09 -7.58
C GLY A 64 17.55 5.77 -7.67
N ILE A 65 18.80 5.78 -7.23
CA ILE A 65 19.74 4.63 -7.32
C ILE A 65 20.12 4.16 -5.92
N ARG A 66 20.55 5.07 -5.06
CA ARG A 66 20.91 4.80 -3.68
C ARG A 66 19.74 5.10 -2.78
N TRP A 67 19.26 4.07 -2.07
CA TRP A 67 18.07 4.13 -1.23
C TRP A 67 18.42 4.05 0.23
N SER A 68 17.82 4.90 1.04
CA SER A 68 17.90 4.88 2.51
C SER A 68 16.60 4.36 3.12
N ARG A 69 16.75 3.69 4.26
CA ARG A 69 15.65 3.25 5.14
C ARG A 69 15.65 4.15 6.37
N PRO A 70 14.82 5.20 6.41
CA PRO A 70 14.75 6.02 7.61
C PRO A 70 14.16 5.21 8.78
N SER A 71 14.71 5.40 9.96
CA SER A 71 14.07 4.91 11.19
C SER A 71 12.94 5.86 11.55
N LEU A 72 11.70 5.42 11.36
CA LEU A 72 10.53 6.28 11.50
C LEU A 72 9.91 6.27 12.89
N GLY A 73 10.11 5.19 13.66
CA GLY A 73 9.56 5.06 15.01
C GLY A 73 8.03 4.94 15.08
N LEU A 74 7.36 4.63 13.97
CA LEU A 74 5.90 4.65 13.90
C LEU A 74 5.25 3.34 14.34
N HIS A 75 5.90 2.22 14.07
CA HIS A 75 5.36 0.89 14.33
C HIS A 75 6.37 0.00 15.03
N ASP A 76 5.88 -0.81 15.96
CA ASP A 76 6.70 -1.86 16.56
C ASP A 76 6.74 -3.08 15.64
N PHE A 77 7.93 -3.64 15.45
CA PHE A 77 8.14 -4.92 14.80
C PHE A 77 9.07 -5.77 15.67
N GLN A 78 8.52 -6.81 16.27
CA GLN A 78 9.25 -7.73 17.16
C GLN A 78 10.01 -7.04 18.30
N GLY A 79 9.39 -6.00 18.91
CA GLY A 79 9.95 -5.27 20.04
C GLY A 79 10.90 -4.13 19.66
N SER A 80 10.97 -3.75 18.38
CA SER A 80 11.79 -2.63 17.91
C SER A 80 10.99 -1.67 17.03
N GLN A 81 11.17 -0.37 17.26
CA GLN A 81 10.64 0.69 16.37
C GLN A 81 11.72 1.23 15.41
N ASP A 82 12.91 0.65 15.42
CA ASP A 82 13.98 1.02 14.48
C ASP A 82 13.73 0.37 13.11
N ASN A 83 12.71 0.88 12.43
CA ASN A 83 12.26 0.39 11.13
C ASN A 83 11.63 1.52 10.29
N ASN A 84 11.40 1.22 9.02
CA ASN A 84 10.78 2.13 8.06
C ASN A 84 9.34 1.72 7.71
N ILE A 85 8.63 1.11 8.64
CA ILE A 85 7.22 0.74 8.49
C ILE A 85 6.36 1.98 8.68
N ILE A 86 5.49 2.27 7.71
CA ILE A 86 4.57 3.41 7.74
C ILE A 86 3.12 3.02 8.06
N LEU A 87 2.75 1.77 7.81
CA LEU A 87 1.43 1.24 8.15
C LEU A 87 1.50 -0.28 8.36
N ASP A 88 0.76 -0.73 9.35
CA ASP A 88 0.45 -2.13 9.61
C ASP A 88 -1.06 -2.33 9.38
N LEU A 89 -1.41 -2.67 8.15
CA LEU A 89 -2.79 -2.80 7.71
C LEU A 89 -2.98 -4.06 6.87
N GLU A 90 -3.98 -4.83 7.23
CA GLU A 90 -4.50 -5.87 6.33
C GLU A 90 -5.02 -5.22 5.02
N GLY A 91 -4.56 -5.73 3.88
CA GLY A 91 -4.98 -5.25 2.55
C GLY A 91 -4.09 -4.18 1.90
N GLY A 92 -3.34 -3.41 2.67
CA GLY A 92 -2.29 -2.53 2.19
C GLY A 92 -2.63 -1.24 1.50
N LEU A 93 -1.63 -0.34 1.38
CA LEU A 93 -1.70 0.84 0.53
C LEU A 93 -1.48 0.47 -0.94
N GLY A 94 -2.51 0.67 -1.76
CA GLY A 94 -2.39 0.53 -3.21
C GLY A 94 -2.03 1.85 -3.88
N HIS A 95 -1.05 1.81 -4.77
CA HIS A 95 -0.70 2.90 -5.68
C HIS A 95 -0.66 4.29 -5.04
N PRO A 96 0.25 4.57 -4.09
CA PRO A 96 0.45 5.93 -3.61
C PRO A 96 0.71 6.89 -4.76
N LEU A 97 0.10 8.06 -4.72
CA LEU A 97 0.30 9.13 -5.69
C LEU A 97 0.56 10.46 -4.99
N LEU A 98 1.28 11.34 -5.66
CA LEU A 98 1.33 12.76 -5.35
C LEU A 98 0.24 13.44 -6.16
N ASP A 99 -0.72 14.06 -5.48
CA ASP A 99 -1.90 14.63 -6.11
C ASP A 99 -1.56 15.93 -6.86
N PRO A 100 -1.76 15.98 -8.19
CA PRO A 100 -1.51 17.17 -8.99
C PRO A 100 -2.69 18.17 -8.99
N ASN A 101 -3.76 17.93 -8.24
CA ASN A 101 -4.86 18.88 -8.10
C ASN A 101 -4.33 20.17 -7.46
N PRO A 102 -4.46 21.36 -8.11
CA PRO A 102 -3.95 22.61 -7.59
C PRO A 102 -4.66 23.09 -6.32
N ASP A 103 -5.89 22.62 -6.10
CA ASP A 103 -6.73 23.01 -4.96
C ASP A 103 -6.69 22.00 -3.81
N VAL A 104 -5.80 21.00 -3.88
CA VAL A 104 -5.69 20.00 -2.81
C VAL A 104 -5.11 20.62 -1.54
N ASP A 105 -5.70 20.30 -0.40
CA ASP A 105 -5.14 20.67 0.90
C ASP A 105 -3.75 20.04 1.07
N SER A 106 -2.80 20.81 1.58
CA SER A 106 -1.42 20.35 1.78
C SER A 106 -1.31 19.12 2.68
N SER A 107 -2.24 18.96 3.63
CA SER A 107 -2.33 17.77 4.48
C SER A 107 -2.85 16.52 3.78
N GLU A 108 -3.29 16.65 2.52
CA GLU A 108 -3.88 15.58 1.69
C GLU A 108 -3.19 15.40 0.33
N ARG A 109 -1.99 16.00 0.15
CA ARG A 109 -1.25 15.95 -1.13
C ARG A 109 -0.86 14.54 -1.56
N TYR A 110 -0.68 13.61 -0.65
CA TYR A 110 -0.47 12.21 -0.99
C TYR A 110 -1.77 11.44 -0.81
N LYS A 111 -2.08 10.59 -1.76
CA LYS A 111 -3.28 9.76 -1.77
C LYS A 111 -2.93 8.32 -2.07
N ALA A 112 -3.64 7.39 -1.45
CA ALA A 112 -3.56 5.97 -1.73
C ALA A 112 -4.90 5.31 -1.46
N THR A 113 -5.15 4.16 -2.06
CA THR A 113 -6.34 3.38 -1.77
C THR A 113 -5.98 2.12 -1.00
N THR A 114 -6.90 1.65 -0.16
CA THR A 114 -6.83 0.32 0.44
C THR A 114 -8.16 -0.39 0.26
N TYR A 115 -8.13 -1.70 0.05
CA TYR A 115 -9.33 -2.48 0.23
C TYR A 115 -9.32 -3.10 1.63
N GLN A 116 -10.49 -3.20 2.24
CA GLN A 116 -10.65 -3.81 3.55
C GLN A 116 -11.90 -4.69 3.55
N ARG A 117 -11.81 -5.81 4.26
CA ARG A 117 -12.94 -6.66 4.50
C ARG A 117 -13.86 -6.00 5.53
N LEU A 118 -15.14 -5.83 5.18
CA LEU A 118 -16.17 -5.26 6.07
C LEU A 118 -16.97 -6.34 6.77
N SER A 119 -17.18 -7.48 6.08
CA SER A 119 -17.86 -8.67 6.59
C SER A 119 -17.36 -9.90 5.80
N GLU A 120 -17.90 -11.07 6.10
CA GLU A 120 -17.57 -12.30 5.34
C GLU A 120 -17.85 -12.17 3.84
N SER A 121 -18.87 -11.39 3.46
CA SER A 121 -19.33 -11.24 2.09
C SER A 121 -19.21 -9.82 1.54
N SER A 122 -18.53 -8.92 2.22
CA SER A 122 -18.46 -7.53 1.79
C SER A 122 -17.06 -6.95 1.96
N HIS A 123 -16.61 -6.22 0.95
CA HIS A 123 -15.36 -5.47 0.95
C HIS A 123 -15.61 -4.00 0.65
N GLY A 124 -14.77 -3.14 1.16
CA GLY A 124 -14.80 -1.70 0.92
C GLY A 124 -13.47 -1.18 0.41
N LEU A 125 -13.51 -0.23 -0.49
CA LEU A 125 -12.36 0.54 -0.94
C LEU A 125 -12.31 1.86 -0.17
N PHE A 126 -11.20 2.13 0.49
CA PHE A 126 -10.98 3.33 1.31
C PHE A 126 -9.92 4.22 0.68
N LEU A 127 -10.08 5.52 0.84
CA LEU A 127 -9.06 6.51 0.52
C LEU A 127 -8.25 6.84 1.77
N TRP A 128 -6.94 6.83 1.61
CA TRP A 128 -5.97 7.31 2.58
C TRP A 128 -5.28 8.54 2.05
N VAL A 129 -4.97 9.47 2.95
CA VAL A 129 -4.32 10.73 2.64
C VAL A 129 -3.17 10.99 3.59
N SER A 130 -2.20 11.76 3.11
CA SER A 130 -1.04 12.20 3.89
C SER A 130 -0.54 13.55 3.39
N GLY A 131 0.01 14.36 4.28
CA GLY A 131 0.67 15.62 3.92
C GLY A 131 2.15 15.44 3.56
N ASP A 132 2.78 14.36 4.04
CA ASP A 132 4.23 14.13 3.93
C ASP A 132 4.61 12.81 3.26
N GLY A 133 3.62 11.94 3.01
CA GLY A 133 3.84 10.62 2.42
C GLY A 133 4.28 9.55 3.44
N ILE A 134 4.39 9.90 4.72
CA ILE A 134 4.83 9.03 5.81
C ILE A 134 3.71 8.79 6.82
N HIS A 135 3.05 9.87 7.27
CA HIS A 135 1.94 9.80 8.21
C HIS A 135 0.62 9.74 7.46
N TRP A 136 0.03 8.56 7.40
CA TRP A 136 -1.19 8.30 6.66
C TRP A 136 -2.41 8.21 7.57
N ARG A 137 -3.54 8.75 7.12
CA ARG A 137 -4.83 8.63 7.77
C ARG A 137 -5.92 8.30 6.77
N LYS A 138 -6.98 7.63 7.19
CA LYS A 138 -8.18 7.52 6.37
C LYS A 138 -8.74 8.92 6.10
N TRP A 139 -9.13 9.16 4.86
CA TRP A 139 -9.80 10.41 4.49
C TRP A 139 -11.16 10.54 5.20
N ARG A 140 -11.90 9.43 5.28
CA ARG A 140 -13.12 9.28 6.06
C ARG A 140 -13.26 7.84 6.56
N GLN A 141 -14.17 7.62 7.53
CA GLN A 141 -14.37 6.29 8.10
C GLN A 141 -15.14 5.36 7.15
N GLU A 142 -16.03 5.90 6.31
CA GLU A 142 -16.80 5.15 5.34
C GLU A 142 -15.97 4.85 4.09
N PRO A 143 -16.19 3.70 3.45
CA PRO A 143 -15.52 3.39 2.19
C PRO A 143 -16.03 4.32 1.06
N LEU A 144 -15.18 4.52 0.05
CA LEU A 144 -15.59 5.17 -1.20
C LEU A 144 -16.62 4.33 -1.95
N PHE A 145 -16.38 3.03 -1.98
CA PHE A 145 -17.22 2.04 -2.65
C PHE A 145 -17.29 0.78 -1.79
N THR A 146 -18.41 0.07 -1.86
CA THR A 146 -18.59 -1.26 -1.29
C THR A 146 -18.96 -2.26 -2.36
N SER A 147 -18.59 -3.51 -2.17
CA SER A 147 -19.02 -4.61 -3.03
C SER A 147 -19.45 -5.80 -2.18
N PRO A 148 -20.59 -6.41 -2.51
CA PRO A 148 -21.02 -7.66 -1.90
C PRO A 148 -20.31 -8.89 -2.48
N LEU A 149 -19.49 -8.71 -3.52
CA LEU A 149 -18.79 -9.84 -4.14
C LEU A 149 -17.49 -10.13 -3.40
N PRO A 150 -17.20 -11.40 -3.14
CA PRO A 150 -15.89 -11.79 -2.63
C PRO A 150 -14.82 -11.41 -3.67
N ASN A 151 -13.65 -10.99 -3.18
CA ASN A 151 -12.51 -10.58 -4.00
C ASN A 151 -12.75 -9.36 -4.92
N ALA A 152 -13.82 -8.58 -4.70
CA ALA A 152 -13.92 -7.24 -5.26
C ALA A 152 -12.80 -6.38 -4.67
N PHE A 153 -12.24 -5.51 -5.50
CA PHE A 153 -11.08 -4.67 -5.18
C PHE A 153 -9.81 -5.47 -4.86
N ASP A 154 -9.79 -6.76 -5.25
CA ASP A 154 -8.68 -7.67 -4.99
C ASP A 154 -7.37 -7.11 -5.54
N GLY A 155 -6.32 -7.25 -4.74
CA GLY A 155 -5.01 -6.71 -5.02
C GLY A 155 -4.98 -5.18 -4.88
N ASN A 156 -3.78 -4.64 -4.92
CA ASN A 156 -3.54 -3.21 -4.76
C ASN A 156 -3.74 -2.42 -6.07
N GLN A 157 -4.50 -2.96 -7.03
CA GLN A 157 -4.69 -2.37 -8.36
C GLN A 157 -5.96 -1.52 -8.43
N ASN A 158 -6.09 -0.58 -7.48
CA ASN A 158 -7.20 0.34 -7.43
C ASN A 158 -6.68 1.80 -7.45
N PRO A 159 -6.01 2.24 -8.54
CA PRO A 159 -5.44 3.58 -8.61
C PRO A 159 -6.53 4.65 -8.63
N VAL A 160 -6.29 5.72 -7.89
CA VAL A 160 -7.02 6.97 -7.98
C VAL A 160 -6.09 8.03 -8.54
N PHE A 161 -6.60 8.94 -9.37
CA PHE A 161 -5.83 10.05 -9.90
C PHE A 161 -6.71 11.25 -10.24
N TRP A 162 -6.08 12.41 -10.30
CA TRP A 162 -6.73 13.65 -10.72
C TRP A 162 -6.81 13.72 -12.24
N TRP A 163 -8.03 13.77 -12.78
CA TRP A 163 -8.28 13.96 -14.22
C TRP A 163 -8.46 15.44 -14.54
N LYS A 164 -7.36 16.09 -14.87
CA LYS A 164 -7.29 17.54 -15.08
C LYS A 164 -8.30 18.08 -16.10
N PRO A 165 -8.59 17.41 -17.26
CA PRO A 165 -9.52 17.94 -18.26
C PRO A 165 -10.93 18.20 -17.73
N GLU A 166 -11.38 17.41 -16.77
CA GLU A 166 -12.73 17.51 -16.18
C GLU A 166 -12.73 17.99 -14.73
N GLY A 167 -11.55 18.25 -14.15
CA GLY A 167 -11.43 18.73 -12.79
C GLY A 167 -11.99 17.75 -11.74
N GLN A 168 -11.82 16.45 -11.95
CA GLN A 168 -12.38 15.42 -11.08
C GLN A 168 -11.39 14.29 -10.79
N TYR A 169 -11.64 13.56 -9.69
CA TYR A 169 -10.90 12.33 -9.40
C TYR A 169 -11.53 11.16 -10.12
N VAL A 170 -10.68 10.31 -10.68
CA VAL A 170 -11.05 9.04 -11.33
C VAL A 170 -10.41 7.91 -10.55
N CYS A 171 -11.19 6.86 -10.31
CA CYS A 171 -10.72 5.63 -9.68
C CYS A 171 -10.98 4.45 -10.61
N PHE A 172 -9.94 3.71 -10.96
CA PHE A 172 -10.08 2.39 -11.58
C PHE A 172 -9.98 1.33 -10.50
N PHE A 173 -10.84 0.33 -10.57
CA PHE A 173 -10.78 -0.79 -9.66
C PHE A 173 -11.14 -2.11 -10.36
N ARG A 174 -10.56 -3.19 -9.86
CA ARG A 174 -10.84 -4.52 -10.35
C ARG A 174 -12.18 -5.01 -9.79
N TYR A 175 -12.99 -5.53 -10.68
CA TYR A 175 -14.26 -6.15 -10.35
C TYR A 175 -14.33 -7.54 -10.99
N MET A 176 -14.53 -8.58 -10.17
CA MET A 176 -14.66 -9.95 -10.65
C MET A 176 -16.14 -10.26 -10.87
N LEU A 177 -16.52 -10.49 -12.11
CA LEU A 177 -17.82 -11.04 -12.42
C LEU A 177 -17.78 -12.55 -12.17
N GLN A 178 -18.75 -13.06 -11.45
CA GLN A 178 -18.96 -14.52 -11.40
C GLN A 178 -19.51 -14.91 -12.76
N GLY A 179 -18.74 -15.75 -13.50
CA GLY A 179 -19.17 -16.40 -14.73
C GLY A 179 -20.03 -17.63 -14.44
#